data_72a385b1e8b0f197036c028734f927db
#
_entry.id   72a385b1e8b0f197036c028734f927db
#
_cell.length_a   1.000
_cell.length_b   1.000
_cell.length_c   1.000
_cell.angle_alpha   90.00
_cell.angle_beta   90.00
_cell.angle_gamma   90.00
#
_symmetry.space_group_name_H-M   'P 1'
#
loop_
_entity.id
_entity.type
_entity.pdbx_description
1 polymer ?
#
loop_
_entity_poly.entity_id
_entity_poly.type
_entity_poly.pdbx_seq_one_letter_code
_entity_poly.pdbx_strand_id
1 'polypeptide(L)'
;MIKNNMNGIELLDCTLRDGGHITGSYFGKEVIYDIAQKMIQSRIDILEVGFLKDCVFNPDYALYNNVKEALSLLPPKIDSIKYALLVQEDQYDDSKLEPCNGDIDIIRISFHDYDLKEGLEFSKRVIDKGYKVYIN
;
A
#
# COMPACT_ATOMS: atom_id res chain seq x y z
N MET A 1 3.05 21.67 16.23
CA MET A 1 1.82 21.94 15.44
C MET A 1 0.82 20.81 15.71
N ILE A 2 -0.31 21.12 16.29
CA ILE A 2 -1.32 20.13 16.70
C ILE A 2 -1.92 19.56 15.41
N LYS A 3 -1.76 18.23 15.17
CA LYS A 3 -2.64 17.52 14.26
C LYS A 3 -4.05 17.79 14.77
N ASN A 4 -4.88 18.49 14.01
CA ASN A 4 -6.32 18.48 14.24
C ASN A 4 -6.79 17.05 13.96
N ASN A 5 -6.68 16.18 14.96
CA ASN A 5 -7.38 14.91 14.94
C ASN A 5 -8.88 15.25 14.88
N MET A 6 -9.43 15.25 13.69
CA MET A 6 -10.86 15.31 13.49
C MET A 6 -11.46 14.00 14.03
N ASN A 7 -11.65 13.96 15.37
CA ASN A 7 -12.42 12.91 16.08
C ASN A 7 -12.05 11.45 15.72
N GLY A 8 -10.77 11.14 15.54
CA GLY A 8 -10.32 9.77 15.26
C GLY A 8 -10.50 9.31 13.81
N ILE A 9 -10.80 10.21 12.88
CA ILE A 9 -10.87 9.91 11.44
C ILE A 9 -9.47 10.00 10.86
N GLU A 10 -9.06 8.97 10.12
CA GLU A 10 -7.84 8.95 9.30
C GLU A 10 -8.24 9.04 7.82
N LEU A 11 -7.56 9.90 7.06
CA LEU A 11 -7.76 10.04 5.62
C LEU A 11 -6.74 9.17 4.88
N LEU A 12 -7.27 8.30 4.02
CA LEU A 12 -6.47 7.48 3.13
C LEU A 12 -6.60 8.00 1.71
N ASP A 13 -5.46 8.30 1.07
CA ASP A 13 -5.39 8.55 -0.37
C ASP A 13 -4.98 7.26 -1.08
N CYS A 14 -5.70 6.93 -2.15
CA CYS A 14 -5.43 5.74 -2.97
C CYS A 14 -5.20 6.08 -4.45
N THR A 15 -4.77 7.29 -4.76
CA THR A 15 -4.54 7.75 -6.15
C THR A 15 -3.59 6.84 -6.89
N LEU A 16 -2.46 6.44 -6.27
CA LEU A 16 -1.46 5.56 -6.91
C LEU A 16 -1.94 4.10 -7.06
N ARG A 17 -2.95 3.70 -6.33
CA ARG A 17 -3.55 2.37 -6.46
C ARG A 17 -4.79 2.41 -7.35
N ASP A 18 -5.80 3.18 -6.97
CA ASP A 18 -7.10 3.21 -7.62
C ASP A 18 -7.03 3.91 -8.99
N GLY A 19 -6.26 4.98 -9.09
CA GLY A 19 -5.96 5.64 -10.38
C GLY A 19 -5.31 4.71 -11.39
N GLY A 20 -4.64 3.66 -10.95
CA GLY A 20 -4.08 2.62 -11.79
C GLY A 20 -5.10 1.86 -12.64
N HIS A 21 -6.37 1.81 -12.24
CA HIS A 21 -7.43 1.23 -13.07
C HIS A 21 -7.64 1.97 -14.39
N ILE A 22 -7.35 3.26 -14.43
CA ILE A 22 -7.45 4.09 -15.64
C ILE A 22 -6.19 3.98 -16.49
N THR A 23 -5.03 3.94 -15.86
CA THR A 23 -3.71 4.01 -16.51
C THR A 23 -3.06 2.64 -16.74
N GLY A 24 -3.67 1.56 -16.33
CA GLY A 24 -3.04 0.23 -16.27
C GLY A 24 -1.90 0.18 -15.26
N SER A 25 -2.00 0.94 -14.18
CA SER A 25 -0.98 1.16 -13.13
C SER A 25 0.29 1.87 -13.62
N TYR A 26 0.31 2.37 -14.86
CA TYR A 26 1.39 3.19 -15.40
C TYR A 26 1.22 4.64 -14.95
N PHE A 27 2.23 5.20 -14.31
CA PHE A 27 2.30 6.61 -13.93
C PHE A 27 3.60 7.27 -14.38
N GLY A 28 4.67 6.51 -14.50
CA GLY A 28 6.03 7.00 -14.61
C GLY A 28 6.67 7.22 -13.24
N LYS A 29 7.91 6.81 -13.11
CA LYS A 29 8.69 6.85 -11.85
C LYS A 29 8.66 8.21 -11.16
N GLU A 30 8.87 9.28 -11.92
CA GLU A 30 8.94 10.64 -11.37
C GLU A 30 7.57 11.11 -10.86
N VAL A 31 6.50 10.73 -11.57
CA VAL A 31 5.12 11.08 -11.18
C VAL A 31 4.70 10.33 -9.92
N ILE A 32 5.10 9.07 -9.76
CA ILE A 32 4.87 8.31 -8.52
C ILE A 32 5.50 9.05 -7.32
N TYR A 33 6.75 9.44 -7.47
CA TYR A 33 7.47 10.20 -6.43
C TYR A 33 6.80 11.54 -6.12
N ASP A 34 6.44 12.31 -7.16
CA ASP A 34 5.82 13.63 -7.01
C ASP A 34 4.45 13.56 -6.35
N ILE A 35 3.61 12.58 -6.72
CA ILE A 35 2.32 12.36 -6.07
C ILE A 35 2.53 12.05 -4.59
N ALA A 36 3.42 11.10 -4.28
CA ALA A 36 3.71 10.74 -2.90
C ALA A 36 4.20 11.95 -2.08
N GLN A 37 5.11 12.75 -2.65
CA GLN A 37 5.63 13.95 -1.99
C GLN A 37 4.53 14.99 -1.72
N LYS A 38 3.63 15.21 -2.67
CA LYS A 38 2.50 16.13 -2.50
C LYS A 38 1.51 15.65 -1.46
N MET A 39 1.25 14.35 -1.39
CA MET A 39 0.38 13.78 -0.36
C MET A 39 0.98 13.92 1.04
N ILE A 40 2.29 13.72 1.18
CA ILE A 40 3.01 13.99 2.44
C ILE A 40 2.87 15.47 2.84
N GLN A 41 3.08 16.38 1.89
CA GLN A 41 2.94 17.83 2.13
C GLN A 41 1.51 18.24 2.48
N SER A 42 0.51 17.56 1.94
CA SER A 42 -0.92 17.77 2.23
C SER A 42 -1.34 17.21 3.59
N ARG A 43 -0.43 16.53 4.31
CA ARG A 43 -0.67 15.91 5.61
C ARG A 43 -1.77 14.86 5.62
N ILE A 44 -1.91 14.13 4.52
CA ILE A 44 -2.74 12.92 4.48
C ILE A 44 -2.23 11.93 5.54
N ASP A 45 -3.13 11.16 6.16
CA ASP A 45 -2.73 10.23 7.23
C ASP A 45 -2.15 8.94 6.69
N ILE A 46 -2.76 8.43 5.61
CA ILE A 46 -2.38 7.16 4.97
C ILE A 46 -2.28 7.36 3.47
N LEU A 47 -1.16 6.96 2.88
CA LEU A 47 -0.97 6.90 1.44
C LEU A 47 -0.88 5.44 0.98
N GLU A 48 -1.84 5.00 0.17
CA GLU A 48 -1.79 3.71 -0.50
C GLU A 48 -0.97 3.85 -1.78
N VAL A 49 0.23 3.27 -1.76
CA VAL A 49 1.27 3.56 -2.76
C VAL A 49 1.23 2.67 -4.00
N GLY A 50 0.34 1.70 -4.04
CA GLY A 50 0.14 0.81 -5.18
C GLY A 50 -0.27 -0.60 -4.76
N PHE A 51 -0.02 -1.56 -5.66
CA PHE A 51 -0.35 -2.96 -5.47
C PHE A 51 0.89 -3.80 -5.14
N LEU A 52 0.74 -4.74 -4.19
CA LEU A 52 1.55 -5.95 -4.14
C LEU A 52 0.96 -6.99 -5.09
N LYS A 53 1.76 -7.44 -6.03
CA LYS A 53 1.35 -8.41 -7.03
C LYS A 53 2.55 -9.20 -7.52
N ASP A 54 2.34 -10.47 -7.84
CA ASP A 54 3.37 -11.26 -8.52
C ASP A 54 3.59 -10.71 -9.94
N CYS A 55 4.67 -9.99 -10.14
CA CYS A 55 4.98 -9.31 -11.39
C CYS A 55 6.49 -9.12 -11.57
N VAL A 56 6.89 -8.75 -12.77
CA VAL A 56 8.24 -8.22 -13.01
C VAL A 56 8.23 -6.74 -12.68
N PHE A 57 9.12 -6.30 -11.79
CA PHE A 57 9.22 -4.91 -11.38
C PHE A 57 9.57 -3.99 -12.55
N ASN A 58 8.81 -2.92 -12.69
CA ASN A 58 9.09 -1.81 -13.58
C ASN A 58 8.82 -0.50 -12.84
N PRO A 59 9.81 0.39 -12.67
CA PRO A 59 9.68 1.60 -11.86
C PRO A 59 8.63 2.61 -12.36
N ASP A 60 8.15 2.47 -13.58
CA ASP A 60 7.11 3.33 -14.14
C ASP A 60 5.69 2.90 -13.73
N TYR A 61 5.56 1.77 -13.03
CA TYR A 61 4.28 1.22 -12.60
C TYR A 61 4.18 1.17 -11.07
N ALA A 62 3.00 1.47 -10.55
CA ALA A 62 2.69 1.30 -9.12
C ALA A 62 2.31 -0.15 -8.80
N LEU A 63 3.11 -1.10 -9.28
CA LEU A 63 2.99 -2.55 -9.09
C LEU A 63 4.32 -3.08 -8.54
N TYR A 64 4.26 -3.78 -7.44
CA TYR A 64 5.45 -4.20 -6.69
C TYR A 64 5.39 -5.66 -6.32
N ASN A 65 6.50 -6.36 -6.47
CA ASN A 65 6.64 -7.75 -6.06
C ASN A 65 7.06 -7.87 -4.56
N ASN A 66 7.56 -6.80 -3.99
CA ASN A 66 7.95 -6.72 -2.59
C ASN A 66 7.96 -5.27 -2.09
N VAL A 67 8.06 -5.10 -0.76
CA VAL A 67 8.06 -3.80 -0.09
C VAL A 67 9.24 -2.92 -0.53
N LYS A 68 10.43 -3.49 -0.76
CA LYS A 68 11.62 -2.73 -1.15
C LYS A 68 11.46 -2.04 -2.49
N GLU A 69 10.79 -2.69 -3.43
CA GLU A 69 10.49 -2.09 -4.74
C GLU A 69 9.58 -0.87 -4.59
N ALA A 70 8.53 -0.95 -3.78
CA ALA A 70 7.65 0.18 -3.49
C ALA A 70 8.43 1.34 -2.88
N LEU A 71 9.21 1.07 -1.85
CA LEU A 71 10.00 2.09 -1.15
C LEU A 71 11.03 2.77 -2.05
N SER A 72 11.57 2.08 -3.05
CA SER A 72 12.55 2.64 -3.99
C SER A 72 12.00 3.79 -4.84
N LEU A 73 10.67 3.93 -4.93
CA LEU A 73 10.00 4.95 -5.71
C LEU A 73 9.42 6.08 -4.85
N LEU A 74 9.49 5.97 -3.53
CA LEU A 74 8.84 6.88 -2.60
C LEU A 74 9.85 7.86 -1.96
N PRO A 75 9.40 9.05 -1.56
CA PRO A 75 10.19 9.91 -0.69
C PRO A 75 10.51 9.21 0.64
N PRO A 76 11.56 9.65 1.36
CA PRO A 76 11.81 9.18 2.70
C PRO A 76 10.57 9.33 3.58
N LYS A 77 10.23 8.26 4.31
CA LYS A 77 9.08 8.26 5.20
C LYS A 77 9.28 9.24 6.36
N ILE A 78 8.23 9.94 6.70
CA ILE A 78 8.16 10.81 7.89
C ILE A 78 7.15 10.24 8.89
N ASP A 79 7.31 10.52 10.16
CA ASP A 79 6.50 9.94 11.25
C ASP A 79 5.02 10.27 11.18
N SER A 80 4.65 11.33 10.43
CA SER A 80 3.27 11.79 10.35
C SER A 80 2.42 11.06 9.29
N ILE A 81 3.03 10.21 8.45
CA ILE A 81 2.32 9.46 7.40
C ILE A 81 2.52 7.96 7.58
N LYS A 82 1.50 7.21 7.24
CA LYS A 82 1.55 5.75 7.11
C LYS A 82 1.52 5.39 5.64
N TYR A 83 2.33 4.42 5.25
CA TYR A 83 2.25 3.83 3.90
C TYR A 83 1.43 2.55 3.93
N ALA A 84 0.60 2.39 2.91
CA ALA A 84 -0.21 1.19 2.69
C ALA A 84 0.04 0.62 1.30
N LEU A 85 -0.10 -0.68 1.18
CA LEU A 85 -0.17 -1.40 -0.10
C LEU A 85 -1.45 -2.22 -0.14
N LEU A 86 -2.07 -2.30 -1.31
CA LEU A 86 -3.17 -3.23 -1.52
C LEU A 86 -2.64 -4.52 -2.12
N VAL A 87 -3.18 -5.64 -1.68
CA VAL A 87 -2.94 -6.96 -2.25
C VAL A 87 -4.28 -7.65 -2.51
N GLN A 88 -4.42 -8.28 -3.67
CA GLN A 88 -5.50 -9.20 -3.93
C GLN A 88 -4.99 -10.61 -3.62
N GLU A 89 -5.69 -11.32 -2.76
CA GLU A 89 -5.27 -12.57 -2.15
C GLU A 89 -4.82 -13.61 -3.18
N ASP A 90 -5.57 -13.78 -4.29
CA ASP A 90 -5.29 -14.74 -5.35
C ASP A 90 -4.21 -14.31 -6.36
N GLN A 91 -3.62 -13.11 -6.20
CA GLN A 91 -2.64 -12.53 -7.12
C GLN A 91 -1.24 -12.33 -6.53
N TYR A 92 -1.02 -12.80 -5.30
CA TYR A 92 0.23 -12.61 -4.61
C TYR A 92 0.58 -13.76 -3.68
N ASP A 93 1.81 -14.23 -3.79
CA ASP A 93 2.37 -15.21 -2.86
C ASP A 93 2.89 -14.49 -1.61
N ASP A 94 2.15 -14.58 -0.51
CA ASP A 94 2.48 -13.91 0.76
C ASP A 94 3.76 -14.44 1.43
N SER A 95 4.31 -15.57 0.97
CA SER A 95 5.63 -16.04 1.43
C SER A 95 6.75 -15.07 1.08
N LYS A 96 6.56 -14.25 0.05
CA LYS A 96 7.49 -13.19 -0.38
C LYS A 96 7.43 -11.93 0.48
N LEU A 97 6.36 -11.76 1.25
CA LEU A 97 6.20 -10.62 2.13
C LEU A 97 7.07 -10.79 3.36
N GLU A 98 8.10 -9.96 3.49
CA GLU A 98 8.98 -9.95 4.66
C GLU A 98 8.23 -9.46 5.92
N PRO A 99 8.67 -9.81 7.13
CA PRO A 99 8.13 -9.24 8.36
C PRO A 99 8.13 -7.70 8.34
N CYS A 100 7.10 -7.10 8.91
CA CYS A 100 6.96 -5.66 8.98
C CYS A 100 8.14 -5.05 9.77
N ASN A 101 8.79 -4.07 9.15
CA ASN A 101 9.87 -3.31 9.77
C ASN A 101 9.49 -1.83 10.03
N GLY A 102 8.23 -1.46 9.77
CA GLY A 102 7.71 -0.11 9.93
C GLY A 102 7.85 0.80 8.72
N ASP A 103 8.44 0.34 7.62
CA ASP A 103 8.53 1.14 6.39
C ASP A 103 7.19 1.21 5.66
N ILE A 104 6.52 0.06 5.52
CA ILE A 104 5.10 -0.04 5.15
C ILE A 104 4.34 -0.45 6.40
N ASP A 105 3.30 0.28 6.75
CA ASP A 105 2.55 0.09 8.00
C ASP A 105 1.36 -0.83 7.83
N ILE A 106 0.71 -0.74 6.66
CA ILE A 106 -0.63 -1.28 6.42
C ILE A 106 -0.61 -2.11 5.14
N ILE A 107 -1.18 -3.30 5.22
CA ILE A 107 -1.55 -4.08 4.04
C ILE A 107 -3.09 -4.11 3.99
N ARG A 108 -3.65 -3.58 2.89
CA ARG A 108 -5.07 -3.72 2.60
C ARG A 108 -5.25 -4.95 1.73
N ILE A 109 -6.16 -5.83 2.14
CA ILE A 109 -6.36 -7.12 1.50
C ILE A 109 -7.73 -7.13 0.86
N SER A 110 -7.79 -7.40 -0.44
CA SER A 110 -9.03 -7.65 -1.15
C SER A 110 -9.15 -9.11 -1.55
N PHE A 111 -10.36 -9.64 -1.45
CA PHE A 111 -10.72 -10.97 -1.92
C PHE A 111 -12.21 -10.98 -2.28
N HIS A 112 -12.60 -11.95 -3.09
CA HIS A 112 -14.00 -12.11 -3.45
C HIS A 112 -14.79 -12.73 -2.29
N ASP A 113 -16.08 -12.45 -2.23
CA ASP A 113 -16.97 -12.98 -1.21
C ASP A 113 -17.04 -14.52 -1.18
N TYR A 114 -16.86 -15.16 -2.34
CA TYR A 114 -16.78 -16.63 -2.45
C TYR A 114 -15.43 -17.21 -1.98
N ASP A 115 -14.40 -16.36 -1.79
CA ASP A 115 -13.06 -16.74 -1.29
C ASP A 115 -12.83 -16.29 0.17
N LEU A 116 -13.90 -16.07 0.91
CA LEU A 116 -13.86 -15.52 2.27
C LEU A 116 -12.91 -16.28 3.21
N LYS A 117 -12.92 -17.60 3.13
CA LYS A 117 -12.08 -18.43 4.00
C LYS A 117 -10.59 -18.22 3.70
N GLU A 118 -10.23 -18.31 2.44
CA GLU A 118 -8.87 -18.12 1.94
C GLU A 118 -8.36 -16.70 2.23
N GLY A 119 -9.21 -15.70 1.99
CA GLY A 119 -8.91 -14.30 2.28
C GLY A 119 -8.67 -14.04 3.77
N LEU A 120 -9.44 -14.66 4.66
CA LEU A 120 -9.24 -14.55 6.11
C LEU A 120 -7.96 -15.28 6.58
N GLU A 121 -7.65 -16.44 6.01
CA GLU A 121 -6.40 -17.14 6.30
C GLU A 121 -5.18 -16.38 5.80
N PHE A 122 -5.24 -15.82 4.61
CA PHE A 122 -4.22 -14.92 4.07
C PHE A 122 -4.03 -13.70 5.00
N SER A 123 -5.12 -13.07 5.42
CA SER A 123 -5.09 -11.92 6.32
C SER A 123 -4.40 -12.24 7.66
N LYS A 124 -4.66 -13.41 8.23
CA LYS A 124 -3.97 -13.87 9.46
C LYS A 124 -2.47 -13.99 9.27
N ARG A 125 -2.03 -14.59 8.15
CA ARG A 125 -0.59 -14.72 7.87
C ARG A 125 0.08 -13.36 7.73
N VAL A 126 -0.59 -12.37 7.14
CA VAL A 126 -0.08 -11.00 7.03
C VAL A 126 -0.03 -10.31 8.39
N ILE A 127 -1.04 -10.50 9.25
CA ILE A 127 -1.04 -10.01 10.64
C ILE A 127 0.12 -10.62 11.43
N ASP A 128 0.37 -11.92 11.28
CA ASP A 128 1.44 -12.64 11.98
C ASP A 128 2.84 -12.12 11.58
N LYS A 129 2.96 -11.48 10.42
CA LYS A 129 4.16 -10.76 9.98
C LYS A 129 4.29 -9.35 10.58
N GLY A 130 3.33 -8.91 11.38
CA GLY A 130 3.37 -7.63 12.10
C GLY A 130 2.74 -6.45 11.38
N TYR A 131 2.11 -6.64 10.24
CA TYR A 131 1.40 -5.56 9.53
C TYR A 131 0.03 -5.28 10.17
N LYS A 132 -0.38 -4.01 10.11
CA LYS A 132 -1.78 -3.66 10.29
C LYS A 132 -2.55 -4.06 9.02
N VAL A 133 -3.68 -4.74 9.19
CA VAL A 133 -4.47 -5.25 8.06
C VAL A 133 -5.83 -4.57 8.02
N TYR A 134 -6.21 -4.12 6.84
CA TYR A 134 -7.57 -3.72 6.51
C TYR A 134 -8.11 -4.62 5.41
N ILE A 135 -9.32 -5.10 5.59
CA ILE A 135 -10.04 -5.88 4.57
C ILE A 135 -10.87 -4.92 3.73
N ASN A 136 -10.80 -5.10 2.43
CA ASN A 136 -11.44 -4.25 1.44
C ASN A 136 -12.49 -5.05 0.65
#